data_81ad40d1d38abaf06c40d7a6043dd4ea
#
_entry.id   81ad40d1d38abaf06c40d7a6043dd4ea
#
_cell.length_a   1.000
_cell.length_b   1.000
_cell.length_c   1.000
_cell.angle_alpha   90.00
_cell.angle_beta   90.00
_cell.angle_gamma   90.00
#
_symmetry.space_group_name_H-M   'P 1'
#
loop_
_entity.id
_entity.type
_entity.pdbx_description
1 polymer ?
#
loop_
_entity_poly.entity_id
_entity_poly.type
_entity_poly.pdbx_seq_one_letter_code
_entity_poly.pdbx_strand_id
1 'polypeptide(L)'
;MGLAKRIIPCLDVKDGETVKGTNFVNLRSAGDPVELGKAYSDQGADELVFLDITASFEGRKTFTEMVTRVAQEINIPFTVGSGINELTDVERLLYAGADKVSVNSAAIRRPELIDEITNRFGSQVCVCAIDARLDEDGWHCYLKGGRERTERGLFEWAHEAQERGAGEILFTSMNHDGVKEGYANEALRELADHLSIPIIASGGAGKREHFRDVFIEGHADAALAASVFHFGEIPVPELKQYLKSEGINVRI
;
A
#
# COMPACT_ATOMS: atom_id res chain seq x y z
N MET A 1 -0.68 -26.28 1.05
CA MET A 1 -0.02 -25.11 0.41
C MET A 1 -0.74 -23.88 0.89
N GLY A 2 -0.01 -22.90 1.47
CA GLY A 2 -0.59 -21.60 1.84
C GLY A 2 -0.91 -20.75 0.60
N LEU A 3 -1.63 -19.64 0.81
CA LEU A 3 -1.86 -18.64 -0.24
C LEU A 3 -0.52 -18.11 -0.78
N ALA A 4 -0.50 -17.73 -2.07
CA ALA A 4 0.69 -17.14 -2.66
C ALA A 4 0.92 -15.73 -2.06
N LYS A 5 2.16 -15.44 -1.71
CA LYS A 5 2.58 -14.10 -1.27
C LYS A 5 2.60 -13.15 -2.47
N ARG A 6 2.22 -11.89 -2.25
CA ARG A 6 2.03 -10.88 -3.31
C ARG A 6 3.17 -9.87 -3.30
N ILE A 7 3.65 -9.50 -4.49
CA ILE A 7 4.63 -8.42 -4.70
C ILE A 7 3.89 -7.25 -5.33
N ILE A 8 3.92 -6.11 -4.66
CA ILE A 8 3.10 -4.94 -4.97
C ILE A 8 3.97 -3.70 -5.20
N PRO A 9 4.22 -3.30 -6.45
CA PRO A 9 4.78 -1.98 -6.74
C PRO A 9 3.81 -0.86 -6.34
N CYS A 10 4.36 0.20 -5.68
CA CYS A 10 3.60 1.39 -5.28
C CYS A 10 4.07 2.60 -6.08
N LEU A 11 3.13 3.32 -6.67
CA LEU A 11 3.37 4.53 -7.46
C LEU A 11 2.78 5.75 -6.74
N ASP A 12 3.65 6.62 -6.23
CA ASP A 12 3.24 7.93 -5.73
C ASP A 12 3.00 8.85 -6.94
N VAL A 13 1.79 9.37 -7.09
CA VAL A 13 1.41 10.22 -8.22
C VAL A 13 1.20 11.66 -7.75
N LYS A 14 1.84 12.58 -8.47
CA LYS A 14 1.66 14.02 -8.25
C LYS A 14 1.45 14.71 -9.59
N ASP A 15 0.37 15.46 -9.70
CA ASP A 15 0.03 16.24 -10.90
C ASP A 15 0.07 15.39 -12.20
N GLY A 16 -0.31 14.10 -12.10
CA GLY A 16 -0.36 13.17 -13.23
C GLY A 16 0.96 12.45 -13.56
N GLU A 17 2.02 12.67 -12.82
CA GLU A 17 3.30 11.99 -12.96
C GLU A 17 3.62 11.12 -11.75
N THR A 18 4.26 9.97 -12.01
CA THR A 18 4.85 9.18 -10.92
C THR A 18 6.08 9.88 -10.39
N VAL A 19 6.13 10.06 -9.08
CA VAL A 19 7.25 10.72 -8.40
C VAL A 19 7.78 9.84 -7.28
N LYS A 20 9.05 10.02 -6.95
CA LYS A 20 9.66 9.41 -5.77
C LYS A 20 10.60 10.37 -5.08
N GLY A 21 10.52 10.38 -3.75
CA GLY A 21 11.40 11.13 -2.87
C GLY A 21 11.60 10.38 -1.56
N THR A 22 12.50 10.88 -0.71
CA THR A 22 12.64 10.39 0.66
C THR A 22 11.70 11.21 1.55
N ASN A 23 10.82 10.54 2.31
CA ASN A 23 9.83 11.20 3.18
C ASN A 23 9.01 12.29 2.45
N PHE A 24 8.62 12.05 1.19
CA PHE A 24 7.85 12.98 0.33
C PHE A 24 8.53 14.33 0.07
N VAL A 25 9.85 14.43 0.27
CA VAL A 25 10.66 15.62 -0.10
C VAL A 25 11.66 15.27 -1.20
N ASN A 26 12.11 16.30 -1.94
CA ASN A 26 13.02 16.16 -3.09
C ASN A 26 12.49 15.18 -4.14
N LEU A 27 11.21 15.31 -4.50
CA LEU A 27 10.54 14.47 -5.48
C LEU A 27 11.24 14.52 -6.84
N ARG A 28 11.49 13.34 -7.41
CA ARG A 28 11.99 13.17 -8.79
C ARG A 28 10.93 12.42 -9.58
N SER A 29 10.73 12.82 -10.84
CA SER A 29 9.86 12.08 -11.75
C SER A 29 10.44 10.68 -12.01
N ALA A 30 9.58 9.67 -11.95
CA ALA A 30 9.88 8.28 -12.29
C ALA A 30 9.22 7.86 -13.62
N GLY A 31 8.37 8.70 -14.21
CA GLY A 31 7.72 8.48 -15.49
C GLY A 31 6.18 8.54 -15.45
N ASP A 32 5.56 8.22 -16.59
CA ASP A 32 4.10 8.14 -16.72
C ASP A 32 3.55 6.96 -15.89
N PRO A 33 2.56 7.17 -14.98
CA PRO A 33 2.03 6.12 -14.14
C PRO A 33 1.32 5.01 -14.90
N VAL A 34 0.78 5.28 -16.08
CA VAL A 34 0.11 4.28 -16.94
C VAL A 34 1.14 3.35 -17.58
N GLU A 35 2.21 3.91 -18.13
CA GLU A 35 3.31 3.15 -18.73
C GLU A 35 4.02 2.28 -17.66
N LEU A 36 4.28 2.85 -16.49
CA LEU A 36 4.89 2.10 -15.38
C LEU A 36 3.96 1.00 -14.87
N GLY A 37 2.66 1.29 -14.70
CA GLY A 37 1.67 0.30 -14.28
C GLY A 37 1.60 -0.88 -15.25
N LYS A 38 1.56 -0.58 -16.57
CA LYS A 38 1.62 -1.61 -17.61
C LYS A 38 2.91 -2.43 -17.54
N ALA A 39 4.05 -1.77 -17.42
CA ALA A 39 5.34 -2.46 -17.32
C ALA A 39 5.41 -3.41 -16.11
N TYR A 40 4.89 -3.02 -14.96
CA TYR A 40 4.85 -3.90 -13.77
C TYR A 40 3.85 -5.06 -13.95
N SER A 41 2.69 -4.81 -14.57
CA SER A 41 1.74 -5.85 -14.92
C SER A 41 2.38 -6.89 -15.86
N ASP A 42 3.06 -6.44 -16.90
CA ASP A 42 3.77 -7.30 -17.86
C ASP A 42 4.96 -8.06 -17.23
N GLN A 43 5.59 -7.50 -16.20
CA GLN A 43 6.64 -8.14 -15.40
C GLN A 43 6.11 -9.14 -14.37
N GLY A 44 4.79 -9.27 -14.25
CA GLY A 44 4.17 -10.23 -13.34
C GLY A 44 4.06 -9.74 -11.90
N ALA A 45 3.95 -8.45 -11.64
CA ALA A 45 3.49 -7.95 -10.34
C ALA A 45 2.12 -8.55 -10.00
N ASP A 46 1.83 -8.76 -8.72
CA ASP A 46 0.57 -9.38 -8.31
C ASP A 46 -0.57 -8.38 -8.16
N GLU A 47 -0.24 -7.16 -7.77
CA GLU A 47 -1.14 -6.01 -7.62
C GLU A 47 -0.33 -4.71 -7.78
N LEU A 48 -1.02 -3.58 -7.95
CA LEU A 48 -0.42 -2.25 -7.93
C LEU A 48 -1.11 -1.38 -6.88
N VAL A 49 -0.37 -0.42 -6.34
CA VAL A 49 -0.93 0.65 -5.49
C VAL A 49 -0.58 1.99 -6.10
N PHE A 50 -1.58 2.85 -6.27
CA PHE A 50 -1.42 4.24 -6.69
C PHE A 50 -1.83 5.16 -5.55
N LEU A 51 -0.94 6.05 -5.13
CA LEU A 51 -1.19 7.04 -4.09
C LEU A 51 -1.17 8.45 -4.68
N ASP A 52 -2.33 9.12 -4.67
CA ASP A 52 -2.43 10.54 -5.04
C ASP A 52 -1.84 11.40 -3.91
N ILE A 53 -0.71 12.02 -4.17
CA ILE A 53 -0.11 12.99 -3.23
C ILE A 53 -0.36 14.44 -3.63
N THR A 54 -1.30 14.67 -4.57
CA THR A 54 -1.71 15.99 -5.04
C THR A 54 -2.72 16.62 -4.08
N ALA A 55 -2.48 17.85 -3.65
CA ALA A 55 -3.32 18.54 -2.67
C ALA A 55 -4.52 19.29 -3.28
N SER A 56 -4.58 19.50 -4.62
CA SER A 56 -5.56 20.37 -5.27
C SER A 56 -6.81 19.64 -5.79
N PHE A 57 -7.93 20.38 -5.95
CA PHE A 57 -9.15 19.86 -6.55
C PHE A 57 -8.96 19.47 -8.04
N GLU A 58 -8.21 20.28 -8.78
CA GLU A 58 -7.89 20.00 -10.20
C GLU A 58 -7.03 18.75 -10.34
N GLY A 59 -6.07 18.54 -9.45
CA GLY A 59 -5.26 17.34 -9.40
C GLY A 59 -6.07 16.07 -9.17
N ARG A 60 -7.13 16.12 -8.35
CA ARG A 60 -8.02 14.95 -8.14
C ARG A 60 -8.78 14.54 -9.40
N LYS A 61 -9.17 15.49 -10.25
CA LYS A 61 -9.80 15.18 -11.54
C LYS A 61 -8.80 14.49 -12.47
N THR A 62 -7.61 15.05 -12.62
CA THR A 62 -6.50 14.47 -13.40
C THR A 62 -6.16 13.07 -12.90
N PHE A 63 -6.13 12.87 -11.59
CA PHE A 63 -5.88 11.58 -10.98
C PHE A 63 -6.97 10.54 -11.33
N THR A 64 -8.26 10.91 -11.28
CA THR A 64 -9.35 10.02 -11.68
C THR A 64 -9.29 9.62 -13.15
N GLU A 65 -8.92 10.57 -14.03
CA GLU A 65 -8.70 10.28 -15.47
C GLU A 65 -7.51 9.32 -15.67
N MET A 66 -6.45 9.49 -14.89
CA MET A 66 -5.31 8.57 -14.88
C MET A 66 -5.73 7.17 -14.43
N VAL A 67 -6.52 7.04 -13.36
CA VAL A 67 -7.06 5.74 -12.88
C VAL A 67 -7.80 5.02 -14.01
N THR A 68 -8.64 5.73 -14.77
CA THR A 68 -9.35 5.15 -15.92
C THR A 68 -8.39 4.66 -17.00
N ARG A 69 -7.33 5.39 -17.30
CA ARG A 69 -6.31 4.97 -18.27
C ARG A 69 -5.54 3.74 -17.81
N VAL A 70 -5.16 3.70 -16.52
CA VAL A 70 -4.50 2.53 -15.90
C VAL A 70 -5.37 1.30 -16.01
N ALA A 71 -6.67 1.39 -15.64
CA ALA A 71 -7.62 0.29 -15.71
C ALA A 71 -7.78 -0.33 -17.11
N GLN A 72 -7.49 0.43 -18.17
CA GLN A 72 -7.57 -0.05 -19.56
C GLN A 72 -6.29 -0.79 -20.01
N GLU A 73 -5.16 -0.56 -19.35
CA GLU A 73 -3.84 -1.05 -19.76
C GLU A 73 -3.31 -2.23 -18.94
N ILE A 74 -3.87 -2.47 -17.75
CA ILE A 74 -3.40 -3.54 -16.86
C ILE A 74 -4.46 -4.62 -16.68
N ASN A 75 -4.04 -5.83 -16.32
CA ASN A 75 -4.92 -6.98 -16.07
C ASN A 75 -4.71 -7.60 -14.67
N ILE A 76 -4.07 -6.86 -13.78
CA ILE A 76 -3.89 -7.22 -12.36
C ILE A 76 -4.67 -6.25 -11.49
N PRO A 77 -5.12 -6.66 -10.28
CA PRO A 77 -5.82 -5.77 -9.37
C PRO A 77 -4.98 -4.55 -9.01
N PHE A 78 -5.64 -3.42 -8.81
CA PHE A 78 -4.97 -2.25 -8.28
C PHE A 78 -5.79 -1.49 -7.24
N THR A 79 -5.07 -0.98 -6.26
CA THR A 79 -5.58 -0.19 -5.15
C THR A 79 -5.26 1.28 -5.39
N VAL A 80 -6.24 2.14 -5.13
CA VAL A 80 -6.08 3.59 -5.20
C VAL A 80 -6.23 4.20 -3.83
N GLY A 81 -5.27 5.02 -3.42
CA GLY A 81 -5.25 5.67 -2.11
C GLY A 81 -4.97 7.17 -2.19
N SER A 82 -5.11 7.80 -1.02
CA SER A 82 -5.00 9.24 -0.77
C SER A 82 -6.21 10.07 -1.25
N GLY A 83 -6.50 11.14 -0.51
CA GLY A 83 -7.57 12.08 -0.85
C GLY A 83 -9.01 11.55 -0.70
N ILE A 84 -9.18 10.35 -0.16
CA ILE A 84 -10.49 9.74 0.08
C ILE A 84 -11.01 10.21 1.45
N ASN A 85 -12.11 10.93 1.48
CA ASN A 85 -12.70 11.48 2.70
C ASN A 85 -14.14 11.00 2.93
N GLU A 86 -14.84 10.62 1.88
CA GLU A 86 -16.26 10.25 1.91
C GLU A 86 -16.58 9.14 0.88
N LEU A 87 -17.77 8.56 1.00
CA LEU A 87 -18.19 7.44 0.16
C LEU A 87 -18.26 7.81 -1.33
N THR A 88 -18.58 9.07 -1.66
CA THR A 88 -18.61 9.57 -3.04
C THR A 88 -17.24 9.58 -3.70
N ASP A 89 -16.17 9.77 -2.93
CA ASP A 89 -14.79 9.63 -3.44
C ASP A 89 -14.51 8.18 -3.83
N VAL A 90 -14.95 7.23 -2.98
CA VAL A 90 -14.82 5.80 -3.23
C VAL A 90 -15.59 5.40 -4.49
N GLU A 91 -16.86 5.79 -4.59
CA GLU A 91 -17.69 5.51 -5.78
C GLU A 91 -17.01 6.00 -7.06
N ARG A 92 -16.51 7.22 -7.06
CA ARG A 92 -15.81 7.80 -8.21
C ARG A 92 -14.60 6.97 -8.66
N LEU A 93 -13.77 6.51 -7.71
CA LEU A 93 -12.57 5.74 -8.01
C LEU A 93 -12.89 4.31 -8.50
N LEU A 94 -13.88 3.66 -7.90
CA LEU A 94 -14.36 2.34 -8.36
C LEU A 94 -14.99 2.43 -9.75
N TYR A 95 -15.80 3.46 -10.04
CA TYR A 95 -16.32 3.69 -11.39
C TYR A 95 -15.23 4.03 -12.41
N ALA A 96 -14.12 4.63 -11.98
CA ALA A 96 -12.95 4.85 -12.83
C ALA A 96 -12.17 3.55 -13.12
N GLY A 97 -12.46 2.45 -12.42
CA GLY A 97 -11.90 1.13 -12.66
C GLY A 97 -10.95 0.61 -11.59
N ALA A 98 -10.80 1.31 -10.45
CA ALA A 98 -10.04 0.77 -9.32
C ALA A 98 -10.74 -0.46 -8.73
N ASP A 99 -9.98 -1.49 -8.35
CA ASP A 99 -10.51 -2.69 -7.68
C ASP A 99 -10.67 -2.47 -6.18
N LYS A 100 -9.76 -1.70 -5.59
CA LYS A 100 -9.73 -1.41 -4.15
C LYS A 100 -9.43 0.06 -3.90
N VAL A 101 -9.84 0.53 -2.74
CA VAL A 101 -9.48 1.86 -2.23
C VAL A 101 -8.75 1.74 -0.91
N SER A 102 -7.77 2.63 -0.69
CA SER A 102 -6.99 2.68 0.53
C SER A 102 -7.34 3.95 1.32
N VAL A 103 -7.82 3.77 2.55
CA VAL A 103 -8.20 4.85 3.46
C VAL A 103 -7.27 4.89 4.67
N ASN A 104 -6.80 6.08 5.04
CA ASN A 104 -5.92 6.31 6.18
C ASN A 104 -6.46 7.44 7.07
N SER A 105 -6.02 8.67 6.91
CA SER A 105 -6.33 9.80 7.79
C SER A 105 -7.84 10.05 7.98
N ALA A 106 -8.64 9.85 6.95
CA ALA A 106 -10.09 9.99 7.03
C ALA A 106 -10.71 8.91 7.93
N ALA A 107 -10.26 7.66 7.78
CA ALA A 107 -10.72 6.54 8.60
C ALA A 107 -10.32 6.68 10.08
N ILE A 108 -9.09 7.16 10.38
CA ILE A 108 -8.68 7.42 11.77
C ILE A 108 -9.55 8.50 12.41
N ARG A 109 -9.93 9.56 11.66
CA ARG A 109 -10.79 10.64 12.17
C ARG A 109 -12.26 10.26 12.26
N ARG A 110 -12.73 9.42 11.36
CA ARG A 110 -14.10 8.95 11.25
C ARG A 110 -14.11 7.47 10.89
N PRO A 111 -13.97 6.58 11.89
CA PRO A 111 -13.88 5.13 11.68
C PRO A 111 -15.09 4.54 10.94
N GLU A 112 -16.26 5.15 11.07
CA GLU A 112 -17.50 4.78 10.39
C GLU A 112 -17.37 4.80 8.85
N LEU A 113 -16.36 5.49 8.30
CA LEU A 113 -16.07 5.44 6.87
C LEU A 113 -15.77 4.02 6.38
N ILE A 114 -15.08 3.21 7.22
CA ILE A 114 -14.82 1.80 6.91
C ILE A 114 -16.15 1.04 6.82
N ASP A 115 -17.04 1.20 7.81
CA ASP A 115 -18.35 0.55 7.82
C ASP A 115 -19.18 0.94 6.58
N GLU A 116 -19.18 2.22 6.22
CA GLU A 116 -19.91 2.71 5.03
C GLU A 116 -19.39 2.08 3.73
N ILE A 117 -18.05 2.03 3.56
CA ILE A 117 -17.43 1.42 2.37
C ILE A 117 -17.76 -0.07 2.31
N THR A 118 -17.55 -0.79 3.41
CA THR A 118 -17.68 -2.25 3.43
C THR A 118 -19.14 -2.70 3.33
N ASN A 119 -20.09 -1.97 3.92
CA ASN A 119 -21.51 -2.24 3.76
C ASN A 119 -22.00 -1.98 2.33
N ARG A 120 -21.41 -1.02 1.62
CA ARG A 120 -21.83 -0.65 0.26
C ARG A 120 -21.19 -1.52 -0.81
N PHE A 121 -19.89 -1.84 -0.66
CA PHE A 121 -19.09 -2.47 -1.73
C PHE A 121 -18.47 -3.82 -1.33
N GLY A 122 -18.55 -4.20 -0.05
CA GLY A 122 -17.91 -5.40 0.49
C GLY A 122 -16.49 -5.12 1.05
N SER A 123 -16.07 -5.98 1.97
CA SER A 123 -14.76 -5.87 2.65
C SER A 123 -13.57 -5.87 1.67
N GLN A 124 -13.67 -6.65 0.59
CA GLN A 124 -12.59 -6.79 -0.41
C GLN A 124 -12.19 -5.48 -1.10
N VAL A 125 -13.04 -4.44 -1.03
CA VAL A 125 -12.76 -3.13 -1.62
C VAL A 125 -11.97 -2.24 -0.68
N CYS A 126 -12.05 -2.45 0.64
CA CYS A 126 -11.53 -1.54 1.65
C CYS A 126 -10.17 -2.02 2.18
N VAL A 127 -9.11 -1.27 1.86
CA VAL A 127 -7.79 -1.41 2.47
C VAL A 127 -7.63 -0.30 3.51
N CYS A 128 -7.45 -0.67 4.79
CA CYS A 128 -7.10 0.31 5.82
C CYS A 128 -5.59 0.53 5.82
N ALA A 129 -5.14 1.69 5.34
CA ALA A 129 -3.74 2.08 5.39
C ALA A 129 -3.41 2.70 6.75
N ILE A 130 -2.29 2.29 7.32
CA ILE A 130 -1.82 2.73 8.63
C ILE A 130 -0.35 3.15 8.50
N ASP A 131 -0.10 4.46 8.57
CA ASP A 131 1.25 4.97 8.76
C ASP A 131 1.50 5.00 10.27
N ALA A 132 2.48 4.25 10.76
CA ALA A 132 2.80 4.26 12.17
C ALA A 132 4.31 4.35 12.43
N ARG A 133 4.64 4.91 13.58
CA ARG A 133 6.00 5.06 14.07
C ARG A 133 6.13 4.42 15.45
N LEU A 134 7.24 3.76 15.67
CA LEU A 134 7.68 3.37 17.00
C LEU A 134 8.36 4.57 17.67
N ASP A 135 7.64 5.16 18.60
CA ASP A 135 8.11 6.24 19.46
C ASP A 135 8.59 5.66 20.82
N GLU A 136 9.04 6.50 21.76
CA GLU A 136 9.54 6.05 23.07
C GLU A 136 8.47 5.33 23.92
N ASP A 137 7.20 5.67 23.70
CA ASP A 137 6.03 5.15 24.41
C ASP A 137 5.22 4.09 23.61
N GLY A 138 5.75 3.62 22.48
CA GLY A 138 5.14 2.56 21.68
C GLY A 138 4.80 2.95 20.24
N TRP A 139 4.07 2.07 19.54
CA TRP A 139 3.64 2.30 18.18
C TRP A 139 2.42 3.21 18.12
N HIS A 140 2.54 4.36 17.44
CA HIS A 140 1.47 5.33 17.25
C HIS A 140 1.14 5.53 15.76
N CYS A 141 -0.16 5.66 15.46
CA CYS A 141 -0.64 6.01 14.14
C CYS A 141 -0.43 7.49 13.85
N TYR A 142 -0.10 7.78 12.59
CA TYR A 142 0.13 9.14 12.10
C TYR A 142 -0.83 9.50 10.98
N LEU A 143 -1.17 10.77 10.89
CA LEU A 143 -2.01 11.36 9.86
C LEU A 143 -1.19 12.18 8.88
N LYS A 144 -1.82 12.56 7.75
CA LYS A 144 -1.29 13.52 6.78
C LYS A 144 0.10 13.12 6.25
N GLY A 145 0.30 11.83 5.94
CA GLY A 145 1.58 11.34 5.46
C GLY A 145 2.69 11.49 6.51
N GLY A 146 2.40 11.13 7.75
CA GLY A 146 3.37 11.07 8.85
C GLY A 146 3.64 12.41 9.57
N ARG A 147 2.84 13.46 9.32
CA ARG A 147 3.07 14.80 9.87
C ARG A 147 2.38 15.08 11.19
N GLU A 148 1.38 14.28 11.56
CA GLU A 148 0.55 14.52 12.75
C GLU A 148 0.39 13.19 13.51
N ARG A 149 1.02 13.11 14.70
CA ARG A 149 0.87 11.97 15.61
C ARG A 149 -0.54 11.96 16.19
N THR A 150 -1.09 10.77 16.37
CA THR A 150 -2.35 10.54 17.08
C THR A 150 -2.09 9.80 18.39
N GLU A 151 -3.11 9.74 19.25
CA GLU A 151 -3.10 8.92 20.48
C GLU A 151 -3.47 7.45 20.18
N ARG A 152 -3.81 7.10 18.91
CA ARG A 152 -4.17 5.73 18.55
C ARG A 152 -2.92 4.88 18.39
N GLY A 153 -2.88 3.74 19.07
CA GLY A 153 -1.87 2.69 18.86
C GLY A 153 -2.09 1.95 17.53
N LEU A 154 -0.99 1.44 16.96
CA LEU A 154 -1.02 0.64 15.73
C LEU A 154 -1.94 -0.60 15.85
N PHE A 155 -1.72 -1.39 16.89
CA PHE A 155 -2.37 -2.70 17.04
C PHE A 155 -3.87 -2.55 17.35
N GLU A 156 -4.22 -1.61 18.24
CA GLU A 156 -5.61 -1.31 18.57
C GLU A 156 -6.38 -0.80 17.35
N TRP A 157 -5.75 0.10 16.57
CA TRP A 157 -6.39 0.64 15.37
C TRP A 157 -6.55 -0.41 14.27
N ALA A 158 -5.55 -1.26 14.06
CA ALA A 158 -5.62 -2.34 13.08
C ALA A 158 -6.73 -3.34 13.43
N HIS A 159 -6.88 -3.68 14.73
CA HIS A 159 -7.95 -4.53 15.22
C HIS A 159 -9.33 -3.88 15.03
N GLU A 160 -9.50 -2.61 15.42
CA GLU A 160 -10.75 -1.87 15.20
C GLU A 160 -11.11 -1.81 13.70
N ALA A 161 -10.13 -1.56 12.82
CA ALA A 161 -10.36 -1.53 11.38
C ALA A 161 -10.86 -2.88 10.84
N GLN A 162 -10.29 -3.99 11.31
CA GLN A 162 -10.78 -5.34 10.98
C GLN A 162 -12.21 -5.55 11.47
N GLU A 163 -12.54 -5.20 12.71
CA GLU A 163 -13.89 -5.35 13.27
C GLU A 163 -14.93 -4.54 12.51
N ARG A 164 -14.53 -3.38 11.96
CA ARG A 164 -15.37 -2.55 11.08
C ARG A 164 -15.49 -3.09 9.66
N GLY A 165 -14.79 -4.19 9.35
CA GLY A 165 -14.92 -4.91 8.09
C GLY A 165 -13.86 -4.56 7.04
N ALA A 166 -12.77 -3.87 7.37
CA ALA A 166 -11.65 -3.70 6.44
C ALA A 166 -11.19 -5.07 5.90
N GLY A 167 -10.96 -5.15 4.61
CA GLY A 167 -10.56 -6.41 3.95
C GLY A 167 -9.07 -6.68 4.01
N GLU A 168 -8.24 -5.65 4.17
CA GLU A 168 -6.78 -5.73 4.29
C GLU A 168 -6.23 -4.58 5.13
N ILE A 169 -5.08 -4.80 5.76
CA ILE A 169 -4.28 -3.75 6.39
C ILE A 169 -3.04 -3.48 5.54
N LEU A 170 -2.81 -2.23 5.17
CA LEU A 170 -1.55 -1.76 4.58
C LEU A 170 -0.77 -1.01 5.66
N PHE A 171 0.20 -1.68 6.29
CA PHE A 171 1.03 -1.07 7.33
C PHE A 171 2.33 -0.52 6.77
N THR A 172 2.52 0.80 6.90
CA THR A 172 3.79 1.49 6.59
C THR A 172 4.52 1.85 7.88
N SER A 173 5.68 1.23 8.09
CA SER A 173 6.57 1.64 9.17
C SER A 173 7.35 2.89 8.78
N MET A 174 7.06 4.02 9.45
CA MET A 174 7.72 5.30 9.22
C MET A 174 9.21 5.30 9.63
N ASN A 175 9.58 4.43 10.59
CA ASN A 175 10.98 4.27 11.00
C ASN A 175 11.83 3.62 9.90
N HIS A 176 11.21 2.81 9.03
CA HIS A 176 11.89 2.04 7.99
C HIS A 176 11.70 2.65 6.59
N ASP A 177 10.67 3.50 6.38
CA ASP A 177 10.38 4.04 5.05
C ASP A 177 11.51 4.90 4.50
N GLY A 178 12.00 4.52 3.31
CA GLY A 178 13.13 5.15 2.64
C GLY A 178 14.51 4.76 3.17
N VAL A 179 14.62 4.00 4.26
CA VAL A 179 15.90 3.62 4.91
C VAL A 179 16.59 2.46 4.20
N LYS A 180 15.82 1.57 3.54
CA LYS A 180 16.33 0.38 2.81
C LYS A 180 17.03 -0.67 3.69
N GLU A 181 16.70 -0.76 4.97
CA GLU A 181 17.31 -1.70 5.94
C GLU A 181 16.40 -2.87 6.35
N GLY A 182 15.28 -3.04 5.68
CA GLY A 182 14.30 -4.10 5.94
C GLY A 182 12.99 -3.56 6.49
N TYR A 183 11.96 -4.39 6.43
CA TYR A 183 10.64 -4.10 6.97
C TYR A 183 10.60 -4.21 8.50
N ALA A 184 9.55 -3.70 9.13
CA ALA A 184 9.31 -3.80 10.57
C ALA A 184 8.79 -5.20 10.95
N ASN A 185 9.59 -6.25 10.78
CA ASN A 185 9.16 -7.65 10.87
C ASN A 185 8.54 -8.01 12.23
N GLU A 186 9.02 -7.45 13.34
CA GLU A 186 8.46 -7.70 14.66
C GLU A 186 7.02 -7.19 14.78
N ALA A 187 6.77 -5.95 14.35
CA ALA A 187 5.43 -5.36 14.38
C ALA A 187 4.49 -6.05 13.38
N LEU A 188 4.99 -6.44 12.20
CA LEU A 188 4.22 -7.18 11.21
C LEU A 188 3.80 -8.55 11.73
N ARG A 189 4.68 -9.26 12.44
CA ARG A 189 4.36 -10.55 13.07
C ARG A 189 3.29 -10.37 14.15
N GLU A 190 3.43 -9.36 15.00
CA GLU A 190 2.42 -9.07 16.02
C GLU A 190 1.05 -8.76 15.39
N LEU A 191 1.01 -8.00 14.29
CA LEU A 191 -0.22 -7.79 13.53
C LEU A 191 -0.79 -9.11 12.98
N ALA A 192 0.07 -9.94 12.35
CA ALA A 192 -0.33 -11.22 11.75
C ALA A 192 -0.83 -12.25 12.77
N ASP A 193 -0.31 -12.21 13.99
CA ASP A 193 -0.72 -13.12 15.07
C ASP A 193 -2.11 -12.73 15.66
N HIS A 194 -2.52 -11.46 15.52
CA HIS A 194 -3.76 -10.95 16.10
C HIS A 194 -4.88 -10.65 15.09
N LEU A 195 -4.56 -10.53 13.80
CA LEU A 195 -5.53 -10.25 12.74
C LEU A 195 -5.79 -11.48 11.89
N SER A 196 -7.00 -11.58 11.37
CA SER A 196 -7.42 -12.64 10.44
C SER A 196 -7.49 -12.20 8.99
N ILE A 197 -7.30 -10.91 8.72
CA ILE A 197 -7.28 -10.32 7.38
C ILE A 197 -5.84 -10.15 6.88
N PRO A 198 -5.61 -10.15 5.56
CA PRO A 198 -4.28 -10.01 4.98
C PRO A 198 -3.57 -8.73 5.39
N ILE A 199 -2.24 -8.81 5.53
CA ILE A 199 -1.36 -7.69 5.86
C ILE A 199 -0.40 -7.43 4.72
N ILE A 200 -0.41 -6.19 4.23
CA ILE A 200 0.54 -5.65 3.25
C ILE A 200 1.61 -4.88 4.00
N ALA A 201 2.84 -5.36 3.94
CA ALA A 201 4.00 -4.70 4.55
C ALA A 201 4.53 -3.58 3.66
N SER A 202 4.79 -2.41 4.23
CA SER A 202 5.33 -1.24 3.54
C SER A 202 6.39 -0.53 4.37
N GLY A 203 7.40 0.05 3.69
CA GLY A 203 8.52 0.77 4.29
C GLY A 203 9.69 -0.13 4.64
N GLY A 204 10.88 0.13 4.03
CA GLY A 204 12.14 -0.54 4.37
C GLY A 204 12.75 -1.45 3.30
N ALA A 205 12.06 -1.73 2.20
CA ALA A 205 12.62 -2.54 1.12
C ALA A 205 13.90 -1.94 0.54
N GLY A 206 14.98 -2.72 0.52
CA GLY A 206 16.27 -2.28 -0.02
C GLY A 206 16.99 -3.37 -0.83
N LYS A 207 16.77 -4.64 -0.50
CA LYS A 207 17.35 -5.80 -1.17
C LYS A 207 16.37 -6.98 -1.13
N ARG A 208 16.59 -7.99 -1.99
CA ARG A 208 15.69 -9.14 -2.13
C ARG A 208 15.51 -9.96 -0.85
N GLU A 209 16.55 -10.01 0.00
CA GLU A 209 16.49 -10.69 1.30
C GLU A 209 15.42 -10.07 2.22
N HIS A 210 15.19 -8.75 2.15
CA HIS A 210 14.16 -8.09 2.93
C HIS A 210 12.75 -8.60 2.59
N PHE A 211 12.51 -8.94 1.30
CA PHE A 211 11.25 -9.54 0.87
C PHE A 211 11.08 -10.99 1.37
N ARG A 212 12.20 -11.75 1.44
CA ARG A 212 12.17 -13.07 2.07
C ARG A 212 11.83 -12.96 3.56
N ASP A 213 12.54 -12.09 4.26
CA ASP A 213 12.45 -11.97 5.71
C ASP A 213 11.07 -11.46 6.15
N VAL A 214 10.45 -10.53 5.40
CA VAL A 214 9.10 -10.05 5.71
C VAL A 214 8.04 -11.15 5.60
N PHE A 215 8.22 -12.13 4.72
CA PHE A 215 7.31 -13.27 4.58
C PHE A 215 7.57 -14.38 5.61
N ILE A 216 8.84 -14.62 5.97
CA ILE A 216 9.23 -15.69 6.90
C ILE A 216 9.14 -15.21 8.35
N GLU A 217 9.67 -14.03 8.65
CA GLU A 217 9.79 -13.49 10.00
C GLU A 217 8.61 -12.56 10.34
N GLY A 218 8.21 -11.73 9.37
CA GLY A 218 7.12 -10.76 9.53
C GLY A 218 5.72 -11.35 9.31
N HIS A 219 5.61 -12.56 8.72
CA HIS A 219 4.37 -13.26 8.38
C HIS A 219 3.43 -12.47 7.45
N ALA A 220 3.90 -11.40 6.81
CA ALA A 220 3.09 -10.59 5.90
C ALA A 220 2.53 -11.43 4.73
N ASP A 221 1.38 -11.02 4.18
CA ASP A 221 0.74 -11.66 3.01
C ASP A 221 1.15 -11.01 1.71
N ALA A 222 1.59 -9.75 1.78
CA ALA A 222 2.12 -9.00 0.66
C ALA A 222 3.26 -8.07 1.09
N ALA A 223 4.15 -7.78 0.14
CA ALA A 223 5.24 -6.82 0.32
C ALA A 223 5.10 -5.71 -0.74
N LEU A 224 4.94 -4.48 -0.25
CA LEU A 224 4.86 -3.29 -1.06
C LEU A 224 6.20 -2.57 -1.07
N ALA A 225 6.64 -2.14 -2.25
CA ALA A 225 7.83 -1.31 -2.41
C ALA A 225 7.70 -0.37 -3.61
N ALA A 226 8.48 0.70 -3.62
CA ALA A 226 8.47 1.71 -4.65
C ALA A 226 9.87 1.87 -5.31
N SER A 227 10.81 2.51 -4.62
CA SER A 227 12.09 2.93 -5.19
C SER A 227 12.92 1.80 -5.79
N VAL A 228 12.97 0.64 -5.13
CA VAL A 228 13.74 -0.52 -5.61
C VAL A 228 13.23 -1.06 -6.95
N PHE A 229 11.93 -0.88 -7.25
CA PHE A 229 11.32 -1.23 -8.52
C PHE A 229 11.48 -0.10 -9.55
N HIS A 230 11.16 1.16 -9.17
CA HIS A 230 11.19 2.31 -10.09
C HIS A 230 12.59 2.56 -10.67
N PHE A 231 13.64 2.34 -9.89
CA PHE A 231 15.01 2.53 -10.34
C PHE A 231 15.66 1.26 -10.89
N GLY A 232 14.88 0.17 -11.06
CA GLY A 232 15.36 -1.09 -11.62
C GLY A 232 16.40 -1.80 -10.75
N GLU A 233 16.48 -1.46 -9.44
CA GLU A 233 17.42 -2.09 -8.52
C GLU A 233 17.07 -3.57 -8.29
N ILE A 234 15.77 -3.89 -8.29
CA ILE A 234 15.25 -5.25 -8.14
C ILE A 234 14.13 -5.46 -9.18
N PRO A 235 14.37 -6.16 -10.30
CA PRO A 235 13.32 -6.54 -11.23
C PRO A 235 12.32 -7.53 -10.59
N VAL A 236 11.01 -7.30 -10.78
CA VAL A 236 9.94 -8.15 -10.20
C VAL A 236 10.10 -9.63 -10.56
N PRO A 237 10.41 -10.03 -11.82
CA PRO A 237 10.60 -11.43 -12.17
C PRO A 237 11.76 -12.10 -11.42
N GLU A 238 12.88 -11.40 -11.28
CA GLU A 238 14.07 -11.91 -10.57
C GLU A 238 13.80 -12.06 -9.08
N LEU A 239 13.10 -11.09 -8.48
CA LEU A 239 12.67 -11.18 -7.08
C LEU A 239 11.80 -12.40 -6.85
N LYS A 240 10.80 -12.65 -7.70
CA LYS A 240 9.91 -13.80 -7.56
C LYS A 240 10.64 -15.13 -7.75
N GLN A 241 11.58 -15.21 -8.68
CA GLN A 241 12.43 -16.40 -8.82
C GLN A 241 13.26 -16.66 -7.57
N TYR A 242 13.88 -15.60 -7.00
CA TYR A 242 14.60 -15.69 -5.74
C TYR A 242 13.69 -16.18 -4.60
N LEU A 243 12.53 -15.57 -4.40
CA LEU A 243 11.59 -15.97 -3.35
C LEU A 243 11.15 -17.43 -3.49
N LYS A 244 10.91 -17.87 -4.72
CA LYS A 244 10.59 -19.28 -5.00
C LYS A 244 11.75 -20.22 -4.65
N SER A 245 13.00 -19.82 -4.91
CA SER A 245 14.18 -20.61 -4.53
C SER A 245 14.36 -20.69 -3.00
N GLU A 246 13.88 -19.71 -2.25
CA GLU A 246 13.82 -19.70 -0.78
C GLU A 246 12.62 -20.45 -0.20
N GLY A 247 11.82 -21.13 -1.05
CA GLY A 247 10.67 -21.92 -0.63
C GLY A 247 9.38 -21.11 -0.36
N ILE A 248 9.36 -19.82 -0.71
CA ILE A 248 8.19 -18.97 -0.55
C ILE A 248 7.25 -19.16 -1.75
N ASN A 249 5.96 -19.42 -1.45
CA ASN A 249 4.95 -19.58 -2.48
C ASN A 249 4.61 -18.22 -3.12
N VAL A 250 5.04 -18.01 -4.36
CA VAL A 250 4.75 -16.85 -5.21
C VAL A 250 4.27 -17.28 -6.57
N ARG A 251 3.45 -16.48 -7.22
CA ARG A 251 3.09 -16.68 -8.64
C ARG A 251 4.27 -16.26 -9.53
N ILE A 252 4.54 -17.02 -10.58
CA ILE A 252 5.59 -16.74 -11.58
C ILE A 252 4.89 -16.39 -12.90
#